data_78f5cea7bfcf5b2db6549d46bd4f2032
#
_entry.id   78f5cea7bfcf5b2db6549d46bd4f2032
#
_cell.length_a   1.000
_cell.length_b   1.000
_cell.length_c   1.000
_cell.angle_alpha   90.00
_cell.angle_beta   90.00
_cell.angle_gamma   90.00
#
_symmetry.space_group_name_H-M   'P 1'
#
loop_
_entity.id
_entity.type
_entity.pdbx_description
1 polymer ?
#
loop_
_entity_poly.entity_id
_entity_poly.type
_entity_poly.pdbx_seq_one_letter_code
_entity_poly.pdbx_strand_id
1 'polypeptide(L)'
;MNDTLAKHARIFIVDDESANLKLLNKLLTSQGYSRLVPIQDPRDVLVHYGKERPYLILLDINMPHLDGYQVMAQLKALNDPLLPPIIILTAQHSQDFLLKALAAGARDFVGKPFDRTELLMRVRNLLDAQLAHRMVHDQKAALEEMVRVRTEALHQTRLQVVRHLGRAAEYRDNETGLHIVRMSQFAALLAKSLGWGSADCELMLLASPMHDVGKIGIPDAVLLKPGKLAPDEWEVMKTHVNIGANILKNSDSDLLRLARIIALSHHEKWDGSGYPNHLAGEAIPMAGRIVAVADVFDALTSCRPYKKAWSVEDAAAYIRDQANSHFDPEVAAHFQKCLPEILAIRERHLEP
;
A
#
# COMPACT_ATOMS: atom_id res chain seq x y z
N MET A 1 -10.91 24.63 -24.76
CA MET A 1 -9.62 24.01 -24.42
C MET A 1 -9.34 22.74 -25.22
N ASN A 2 -10.38 21.93 -25.54
CA ASN A 2 -10.20 20.69 -26.32
C ASN A 2 -9.83 20.91 -27.81
N ASP A 3 -10.34 21.97 -28.47
CA ASP A 3 -10.13 22.18 -29.92
C ASP A 3 -8.66 22.39 -30.28
N THR A 4 -7.90 23.08 -29.44
CA THR A 4 -6.44 23.28 -29.64
C THR A 4 -5.66 21.99 -29.48
N LEU A 5 -5.99 21.18 -28.47
CA LEU A 5 -5.34 19.88 -28.24
C LEU A 5 -5.64 18.90 -29.37
N ALA A 6 -6.89 18.85 -29.83
CA ALA A 6 -7.29 18.01 -30.97
C ALA A 6 -6.53 18.34 -32.25
N LYS A 7 -6.28 19.63 -32.52
CA LYS A 7 -5.53 20.09 -33.69
C LYS A 7 -4.02 19.72 -33.65
N HIS A 8 -3.50 19.49 -32.47
CA HIS A 8 -2.11 19.03 -32.25
C HIS A 8 -2.00 17.51 -32.04
N ALA A 9 -3.13 16.80 -32.07
CA ALA A 9 -3.14 15.34 -31.97
C ALA A 9 -2.52 14.73 -33.22
N ARG A 10 -1.70 13.69 -33.01
CA ARG A 10 -1.07 12.96 -34.12
C ARG A 10 -2.08 12.06 -34.79
N ILE A 11 -2.17 12.14 -36.12
CA ILE A 11 -3.06 11.32 -36.94
C ILE A 11 -2.21 10.57 -37.95
N PHE A 12 -2.31 9.24 -37.99
CA PHE A 12 -1.75 8.44 -39.07
C PHE A 12 -2.74 8.38 -40.24
N ILE A 13 -2.25 8.53 -41.42
CA ILE A 13 -3.00 8.39 -42.65
C ILE A 13 -2.33 7.30 -43.45
N VAL A 14 -2.97 6.15 -43.55
CA VAL A 14 -2.40 4.94 -44.19
C VAL A 14 -3.19 4.62 -45.46
N ASP A 15 -2.57 4.76 -46.60
CA ASP A 15 -3.14 4.50 -47.95
C ASP A 15 -2.02 4.32 -48.95
N ASP A 16 -2.04 3.26 -49.75
CA ASP A 16 -0.98 2.96 -50.73
C ASP A 16 -0.97 3.96 -51.90
N GLU A 17 -2.09 4.63 -52.16
CA GLU A 17 -2.19 5.65 -53.21
C GLU A 17 -1.70 7.03 -52.72
N SER A 18 -0.61 7.51 -53.28
CA SER A 18 -0.06 8.83 -52.93
C SER A 18 -1.04 10.00 -53.16
N ALA A 19 -1.98 9.85 -54.08
CA ALA A 19 -3.03 10.84 -54.38
C ALA A 19 -3.99 10.99 -53.19
N ASN A 20 -4.42 9.88 -52.57
CA ASN A 20 -5.29 9.85 -51.42
C ASN A 20 -4.58 10.44 -50.17
N LEU A 21 -3.31 10.08 -49.94
CA LEU A 21 -2.50 10.67 -48.89
C LEU A 21 -2.41 12.20 -49.01
N LYS A 22 -2.15 12.72 -50.21
CA LYS A 22 -2.07 14.16 -50.46
C LYS A 22 -3.42 14.85 -50.23
N LEU A 23 -4.51 14.23 -50.68
CA LEU A 23 -5.87 14.76 -50.52
C LEU A 23 -6.24 14.85 -49.04
N LEU A 24 -6.09 13.75 -48.29
CA LEU A 24 -6.41 13.70 -46.87
C LEU A 24 -5.52 14.64 -46.06
N ASN A 25 -4.24 14.67 -46.33
CA ASN A 25 -3.30 15.60 -45.71
C ASN A 25 -3.72 17.05 -45.89
N LYS A 26 -4.02 17.47 -47.16
CA LYS A 26 -4.49 18.82 -47.48
C LYS A 26 -5.81 19.14 -46.80
N LEU A 27 -6.76 18.19 -46.76
CA LEU A 27 -8.05 18.35 -46.14
C LEU A 27 -7.92 18.61 -44.62
N LEU A 28 -7.18 17.76 -43.90
CA LEU A 28 -6.99 17.87 -42.46
C LEU A 28 -6.15 19.10 -42.10
N THR A 29 -5.09 19.40 -42.85
CA THR A 29 -4.28 20.61 -42.64
C THR A 29 -5.14 21.89 -42.77
N SER A 30 -6.08 21.92 -43.75
CA SER A 30 -7.00 23.07 -43.92
C SER A 30 -7.92 23.31 -42.73
N GLN A 31 -8.09 22.33 -41.87
CA GLN A 31 -8.84 22.40 -40.61
C GLN A 31 -7.97 22.67 -39.37
N GLY A 32 -6.66 22.83 -39.58
CA GLY A 32 -5.71 23.15 -38.53
C GLY A 32 -5.05 21.95 -37.85
N TYR A 33 -5.27 20.73 -38.33
CA TYR A 33 -4.51 19.56 -37.83
C TYR A 33 -3.07 19.64 -38.30
N SER A 34 -2.11 19.63 -37.36
CA SER A 34 -0.70 19.96 -37.67
C SER A 34 0.25 18.75 -37.57
N ARG A 35 -0.17 17.65 -36.98
CA ARG A 35 0.67 16.45 -36.79
C ARG A 35 0.14 15.28 -37.58
N LEU A 36 0.21 15.37 -38.90
CA LEU A 36 -0.23 14.31 -39.81
C LEU A 36 0.97 13.49 -40.23
N VAL A 37 0.85 12.16 -40.19
CA VAL A 37 1.88 11.22 -40.56
C VAL A 37 1.31 10.37 -41.70
N PRO A 38 1.60 10.72 -42.98
CA PRO A 38 1.22 9.90 -44.13
C PRO A 38 2.13 8.66 -44.20
N ILE A 39 1.53 7.48 -44.32
CA ILE A 39 2.22 6.19 -44.40
C ILE A 39 1.73 5.49 -45.68
N GLN A 40 2.60 5.33 -46.65
CA GLN A 40 2.25 4.74 -47.93
C GLN A 40 2.39 3.23 -47.93
N ASP A 41 3.36 2.68 -47.22
CA ASP A 41 3.52 1.24 -47.05
C ASP A 41 2.88 0.76 -45.74
N PRO A 42 1.84 -0.10 -45.79
CA PRO A 42 1.17 -0.56 -44.56
C PRO A 42 2.08 -1.35 -43.60
N ARG A 43 3.20 -1.89 -44.10
CA ARG A 43 4.19 -2.60 -43.28
C ARG A 43 4.94 -1.67 -42.32
N ASP A 44 4.97 -0.38 -42.61
CA ASP A 44 5.65 0.62 -41.77
C ASP A 44 4.77 1.11 -40.60
N VAL A 45 3.48 0.76 -40.54
CA VAL A 45 2.53 1.26 -39.53
C VAL A 45 3.02 0.92 -38.14
N LEU A 46 3.43 -0.33 -37.85
CA LEU A 46 3.92 -0.74 -36.55
C LEU A 46 5.23 -0.04 -36.16
N VAL A 47 6.12 0.20 -37.13
CA VAL A 47 7.37 0.93 -36.87
C VAL A 47 7.07 2.37 -36.45
N HIS A 48 6.17 3.02 -37.19
CA HIS A 48 5.70 4.37 -36.82
C HIS A 48 4.98 4.39 -35.47
N TYR A 49 4.14 3.39 -35.22
CA TYR A 49 3.41 3.28 -33.92
C TYR A 49 4.35 3.14 -32.74
N GLY A 50 5.40 2.36 -32.88
CA GLY A 50 6.41 2.19 -31.80
C GLY A 50 7.22 3.46 -31.50
N LYS A 51 7.45 4.29 -32.52
CA LYS A 51 8.17 5.57 -32.37
C LYS A 51 7.27 6.68 -31.84
N GLU A 52 6.05 6.75 -32.35
CA GLU A 52 5.17 7.90 -32.15
C GLU A 52 3.70 7.45 -32.12
N ARG A 53 3.15 7.24 -30.95
CA ARG A 53 1.76 6.80 -30.79
C ARG A 53 0.76 7.85 -31.31
N PRO A 54 -0.11 7.50 -32.28
CA PRO A 54 -1.12 8.41 -32.81
C PRO A 54 -2.33 8.50 -31.86
N TYR A 55 -3.19 9.48 -32.10
CA TYR A 55 -4.50 9.62 -31.45
C TYR A 55 -5.63 9.11 -32.33
N LEU A 56 -5.38 8.97 -33.62
CA LEU A 56 -6.33 8.47 -34.61
C LEU A 56 -5.56 7.85 -35.77
N ILE A 57 -6.10 6.81 -36.38
CA ILE A 57 -5.59 6.20 -37.61
C ILE A 57 -6.70 6.24 -38.67
N LEU A 58 -6.42 6.86 -39.82
CA LEU A 58 -7.19 6.72 -41.04
C LEU A 58 -6.53 5.62 -41.82
N LEU A 59 -7.24 4.54 -42.16
CA LEU A 59 -6.68 3.32 -42.71
C LEU A 59 -7.44 2.88 -43.94
N ASP A 60 -6.79 2.83 -45.08
CA ASP A 60 -7.36 2.16 -46.24
C ASP A 60 -7.41 0.64 -46.01
N ILE A 61 -8.39 0.00 -46.61
CA ILE A 61 -8.55 -1.47 -46.52
C ILE A 61 -7.78 -2.17 -47.64
N ASN A 62 -7.87 -1.66 -48.86
CA ASN A 62 -7.40 -2.37 -50.04
C ASN A 62 -5.97 -1.94 -50.42
N MET A 63 -5.01 -2.41 -49.68
CA MET A 63 -3.61 -2.09 -49.89
C MET A 63 -2.82 -3.35 -50.30
N PRO A 64 -1.73 -3.23 -51.12
CA PRO A 64 -0.86 -4.33 -51.42
C PRO A 64 -0.05 -4.77 -50.21
N HIS A 65 0.41 -6.02 -50.21
CA HIS A 65 1.23 -6.65 -49.17
C HIS A 65 0.52 -6.91 -47.85
N LEU A 66 -0.11 -5.91 -47.24
CA LEU A 66 -0.89 -5.99 -46.00
C LEU A 66 -2.19 -5.23 -46.20
N ASP A 67 -3.33 -5.92 -46.08
CA ASP A 67 -4.63 -5.25 -46.07
C ASP A 67 -4.91 -4.56 -44.75
N GLY A 68 -5.92 -3.68 -44.73
CA GLY A 68 -6.29 -2.93 -43.51
C GLY A 68 -6.73 -3.84 -42.36
N TYR A 69 -7.29 -5.02 -42.60
CA TYR A 69 -7.65 -5.97 -41.58
C TYR A 69 -6.42 -6.58 -40.90
N GLN A 70 -5.40 -6.89 -41.68
CA GLN A 70 -4.12 -7.40 -41.16
C GLN A 70 -3.39 -6.36 -40.32
N VAL A 71 -3.40 -5.09 -40.74
CA VAL A 71 -2.84 -3.96 -40.01
C VAL A 71 -3.59 -3.82 -38.65
N MET A 72 -4.92 -3.86 -38.65
CA MET A 72 -5.71 -3.81 -37.39
C MET A 72 -5.41 -4.99 -36.49
N ALA A 73 -5.28 -6.21 -37.03
CA ALA A 73 -4.94 -7.39 -36.24
C ALA A 73 -3.58 -7.26 -35.54
N GLN A 74 -2.58 -6.73 -36.26
CA GLN A 74 -1.26 -6.47 -35.70
C GLN A 74 -1.27 -5.40 -34.61
N LEU A 75 -2.00 -4.30 -34.81
CA LEU A 75 -2.15 -3.25 -33.80
C LEU A 75 -2.86 -3.77 -32.54
N LYS A 76 -3.91 -4.58 -32.71
CA LYS A 76 -4.65 -5.21 -31.60
C LYS A 76 -3.77 -6.17 -30.80
N ALA A 77 -2.87 -6.90 -31.46
CA ALA A 77 -1.94 -7.81 -30.81
C ALA A 77 -0.95 -7.12 -29.85
N LEU A 78 -0.77 -5.79 -29.96
CA LEU A 78 0.06 -5.01 -29.03
C LEU A 78 -0.54 -4.91 -27.63
N ASN A 79 -1.84 -5.23 -27.46
CA ASN A 79 -2.57 -5.11 -26.20
C ASN A 79 -2.39 -3.74 -25.52
N ASP A 80 -2.28 -2.68 -26.33
CA ASP A 80 -2.14 -1.32 -25.80
C ASP A 80 -3.50 -0.82 -25.28
N PRO A 81 -3.66 -0.51 -23.98
CA PRO A 81 -4.91 0.00 -23.43
C PRO A 81 -5.30 1.37 -24.02
N LEU A 82 -4.36 2.08 -24.63
CA LEU A 82 -4.55 3.37 -25.27
C LEU A 82 -4.52 3.28 -26.80
N LEU A 83 -4.79 2.10 -27.35
CA LEU A 83 -4.87 1.92 -28.80
C LEU A 83 -5.81 2.97 -29.41
N PRO A 84 -5.35 3.75 -30.41
CA PRO A 84 -6.18 4.79 -30.99
C PRO A 84 -7.35 4.21 -31.78
N PRO A 85 -8.46 4.92 -31.90
CA PRO A 85 -9.53 4.55 -32.80
C PRO A 85 -9.04 4.53 -34.25
N ILE A 86 -9.60 3.61 -35.03
CA ILE A 86 -9.29 3.45 -36.45
C ILE A 86 -10.53 3.79 -37.24
N ILE A 87 -10.42 4.72 -38.17
CA ILE A 87 -11.42 4.98 -39.24
C ILE A 87 -10.99 4.27 -40.48
N ILE A 88 -11.81 3.39 -40.97
CA ILE A 88 -11.57 2.73 -42.23
C ILE A 88 -12.01 3.60 -43.41
N LEU A 89 -11.19 3.66 -44.44
CA LEU A 89 -11.49 4.31 -45.71
C LEU A 89 -11.76 3.20 -46.76
N THR A 90 -12.94 3.19 -47.38
CA THR A 90 -13.34 2.09 -48.27
C THR A 90 -14.17 2.54 -49.45
N ALA A 91 -13.97 1.90 -50.60
CA ALA A 91 -14.84 2.02 -51.77
C ALA A 91 -16.05 1.06 -51.71
N GLN A 92 -16.06 0.13 -50.75
CA GLN A 92 -17.13 -0.87 -50.62
C GLN A 92 -18.19 -0.37 -49.63
N HIS A 93 -19.46 -0.44 -50.04
CA HIS A 93 -20.63 0.06 -49.26
C HIS A 93 -21.57 -1.06 -48.84
N SER A 94 -21.22 -2.35 -49.03
CA SER A 94 -22.09 -3.44 -48.62
C SER A 94 -22.15 -3.55 -47.10
N GLN A 95 -23.34 -3.82 -46.57
CA GLN A 95 -23.57 -3.90 -45.14
C GLN A 95 -22.74 -4.98 -44.44
N ASP A 96 -22.53 -6.10 -45.13
CA ASP A 96 -21.69 -7.22 -44.65
C ASP A 96 -20.23 -6.80 -44.48
N PHE A 97 -19.71 -5.99 -45.41
CA PHE A 97 -18.36 -5.47 -45.32
C PHE A 97 -18.14 -4.54 -44.14
N LEU A 98 -19.12 -3.64 -43.91
CA LEU A 98 -19.08 -2.71 -42.82
C LEU A 98 -19.14 -3.43 -41.46
N LEU A 99 -19.99 -4.43 -41.32
CA LEU A 99 -20.06 -5.28 -40.11
C LEU A 99 -18.76 -6.02 -39.85
N LYS A 100 -18.13 -6.56 -40.91
CA LYS A 100 -16.82 -7.23 -40.83
C LYS A 100 -15.73 -6.27 -40.35
N ALA A 101 -15.71 -5.05 -40.82
CA ALA A 101 -14.75 -4.02 -40.44
C ALA A 101 -14.86 -3.65 -38.96
N LEU A 102 -16.09 -3.41 -38.50
CA LEU A 102 -16.37 -3.13 -37.09
C LEU A 102 -15.98 -4.32 -36.19
N ALA A 103 -16.32 -5.54 -36.60
CA ALA A 103 -15.95 -6.76 -35.86
C ALA A 103 -14.41 -6.96 -35.78
N ALA A 104 -13.68 -6.53 -36.80
CA ALA A 104 -12.23 -6.55 -36.81
C ALA A 104 -11.57 -5.50 -35.90
N GLY A 105 -12.34 -4.53 -35.41
CA GLY A 105 -11.84 -3.52 -34.46
C GLY A 105 -11.81 -2.09 -34.98
N ALA A 106 -12.33 -1.84 -36.18
CA ALA A 106 -12.54 -0.47 -36.65
C ALA A 106 -13.56 0.24 -35.74
N ARG A 107 -13.32 1.51 -35.47
CA ARG A 107 -14.25 2.32 -34.67
C ARG A 107 -15.30 2.99 -35.51
N ASP A 108 -14.96 3.28 -36.76
CA ASP A 108 -15.84 3.92 -37.72
C ASP A 108 -15.35 3.67 -39.17
N PHE A 109 -16.10 4.08 -40.16
CA PHE A 109 -15.74 3.97 -41.57
C PHE A 109 -16.20 5.21 -42.37
N VAL A 110 -15.53 5.47 -43.50
CA VAL A 110 -15.90 6.54 -44.44
C VAL A 110 -15.76 5.98 -45.86
N GLY A 111 -16.82 6.20 -46.67
CA GLY A 111 -16.86 5.77 -48.08
C GLY A 111 -15.96 6.63 -48.99
N LYS A 112 -15.31 5.98 -49.98
CA LYS A 112 -14.66 6.69 -51.08
C LYS A 112 -15.66 6.78 -52.25
N PRO A 113 -15.84 7.96 -52.92
CA PRO A 113 -15.20 9.25 -52.66
C PRO A 113 -15.64 9.91 -51.36
N PHE A 114 -14.71 10.54 -50.64
CA PHE A 114 -14.98 11.11 -49.34
C PHE A 114 -15.88 12.32 -49.38
N ASP A 115 -16.99 12.31 -48.62
CA ASP A 115 -17.63 13.54 -48.22
C ASP A 115 -16.75 14.27 -47.19
N ARG A 116 -16.42 15.52 -47.50
CA ARG A 116 -15.53 16.34 -46.68
C ARG A 116 -16.08 16.55 -45.26
N THR A 117 -17.36 16.85 -45.19
CA THR A 117 -18.01 17.20 -43.92
C THR A 117 -18.12 15.95 -43.04
N GLU A 118 -18.52 14.82 -43.63
CA GLU A 118 -18.63 13.55 -42.92
C GLU A 118 -17.30 13.12 -42.33
N LEU A 119 -16.25 13.09 -43.14
CA LEU A 119 -14.90 12.70 -42.71
C LEU A 119 -14.44 13.58 -41.51
N LEU A 120 -14.54 14.90 -41.64
CA LEU A 120 -14.09 15.83 -40.63
C LEU A 120 -14.87 15.70 -39.32
N MET A 121 -16.20 15.48 -39.39
CA MET A 121 -17.00 15.25 -38.19
C MET A 121 -16.59 13.95 -37.47
N ARG A 122 -16.38 12.86 -38.20
CA ARG A 122 -15.93 11.58 -37.64
C ARG A 122 -14.54 11.67 -37.01
N VAL A 123 -13.60 12.29 -37.70
CA VAL A 123 -12.25 12.58 -37.19
C VAL A 123 -12.31 13.36 -35.90
N ARG A 124 -13.09 14.44 -35.84
CA ARG A 124 -13.24 15.28 -34.65
C ARG A 124 -13.83 14.49 -33.47
N ASN A 125 -14.94 13.79 -33.69
CA ASN A 125 -15.61 13.03 -32.64
C ASN A 125 -14.73 11.95 -32.02
N LEU A 126 -13.98 11.23 -32.86
CA LEU A 126 -13.09 10.16 -32.38
C LEU A 126 -11.82 10.71 -31.71
N LEU A 127 -11.29 11.84 -32.19
CA LEU A 127 -10.19 12.53 -31.51
C LEU A 127 -10.59 13.05 -30.14
N ASP A 128 -11.77 13.68 -30.03
CA ASP A 128 -12.28 14.17 -28.75
C ASP A 128 -12.48 13.02 -27.75
N ALA A 129 -13.04 11.90 -28.19
CA ALA A 129 -13.20 10.70 -27.38
C ALA A 129 -11.86 10.11 -26.93
N GLN A 130 -10.88 10.03 -27.84
CA GLN A 130 -9.55 9.47 -27.53
C GLN A 130 -8.75 10.39 -26.60
N LEU A 131 -8.84 11.70 -26.76
CA LEU A 131 -8.22 12.66 -25.86
C LEU A 131 -8.80 12.54 -24.45
N ALA A 132 -10.14 12.45 -24.33
CA ALA A 132 -10.80 12.23 -23.05
C ALA A 132 -10.36 10.90 -22.41
N HIS A 133 -10.31 9.82 -23.19
CA HIS A 133 -9.88 8.51 -22.71
C HIS A 133 -8.44 8.53 -22.17
N ARG A 134 -7.50 9.14 -22.91
CA ARG A 134 -6.11 9.28 -22.44
C ARG A 134 -6.00 10.14 -21.18
N MET A 135 -6.75 11.24 -21.13
CA MET A 135 -6.78 12.12 -19.95
C MET A 135 -7.26 11.39 -18.70
N VAL A 136 -8.33 10.60 -18.82
CA VAL A 136 -8.83 9.76 -17.70
C VAL A 136 -7.79 8.71 -17.27
N HIS A 137 -7.12 8.07 -18.24
CA HIS A 137 -6.08 7.09 -17.94
C HIS A 137 -4.91 7.72 -17.18
N ASP A 138 -4.42 8.88 -17.63
CA ASP A 138 -3.30 9.58 -16.99
C ASP A 138 -3.68 10.09 -15.59
N GLN A 139 -4.91 10.61 -15.44
CA GLN A 139 -5.43 11.02 -14.13
C GLN A 139 -5.56 9.85 -13.17
N LYS A 140 -6.00 8.68 -13.64
CA LYS A 140 -6.09 7.48 -12.83
C LYS A 140 -4.70 7.06 -12.33
N ALA A 141 -3.71 7.00 -13.20
CA ALA A 141 -2.33 6.63 -12.82
C ALA A 141 -1.74 7.63 -11.79
N ALA A 142 -1.96 8.94 -12.00
CA ALA A 142 -1.51 9.97 -11.07
C ALA A 142 -2.21 9.86 -9.69
N LEU A 143 -3.52 9.54 -9.68
CA LEU A 143 -4.28 9.35 -8.46
C LEU A 143 -3.82 8.10 -7.69
N GLU A 144 -3.59 6.99 -8.37
CA GLU A 144 -3.10 5.76 -7.76
C GLU A 144 -1.73 5.99 -7.07
N GLU A 145 -0.83 6.69 -7.72
CA GLU A 145 0.47 7.05 -7.13
C GLU A 145 0.31 8.01 -5.93
N MET A 146 -0.58 9.00 -6.03
CA MET A 146 -0.85 9.92 -4.92
C MET A 146 -1.44 9.17 -3.72
N VAL A 147 -2.37 8.24 -3.92
CA VAL A 147 -2.94 7.39 -2.86
C VAL A 147 -1.83 6.56 -2.21
N ARG A 148 -0.95 5.93 -3.00
CA ARG A 148 0.17 5.15 -2.49
C ARG A 148 1.08 5.99 -1.58
N VAL A 149 1.51 7.16 -2.06
CA VAL A 149 2.41 8.06 -1.30
C VAL A 149 1.73 8.57 -0.02
N ARG A 150 0.45 8.94 -0.10
CA ARG A 150 -0.31 9.43 1.06
C ARG A 150 -0.55 8.35 2.11
N THR A 151 -0.84 7.12 1.69
CA THR A 151 -1.03 5.99 2.61
C THR A 151 0.25 5.69 3.36
N GLU A 152 1.40 5.67 2.68
CA GLU A 152 2.70 5.47 3.32
C GLU A 152 3.03 6.59 4.32
N ALA A 153 2.84 7.85 3.92
CA ALA A 153 3.08 8.98 4.82
C ALA A 153 2.18 8.94 6.07
N LEU A 154 0.91 8.55 5.90
CA LEU A 154 -0.02 8.38 7.03
C LEU A 154 0.42 7.25 7.96
N HIS A 155 0.86 6.12 7.40
CA HIS A 155 1.39 5.00 8.17
C HIS A 155 2.60 5.43 9.02
N GLN A 156 3.59 6.09 8.42
CA GLN A 156 4.77 6.60 9.13
C GLN A 156 4.41 7.61 10.22
N THR A 157 3.46 8.51 9.94
CA THR A 157 2.98 9.49 10.92
C THR A 157 2.31 8.78 12.11
N ARG A 158 1.47 7.77 11.87
CA ARG A 158 0.85 6.98 12.94
C ARG A 158 1.90 6.32 13.82
N LEU A 159 2.91 5.66 13.23
CA LEU A 159 4.04 5.06 13.96
C LEU A 159 4.76 6.08 14.85
N GLN A 160 5.05 7.27 14.30
CA GLN A 160 5.72 8.33 15.05
C GLN A 160 4.89 8.82 16.23
N VAL A 161 3.60 9.10 16.02
CA VAL A 161 2.71 9.58 17.07
C VAL A 161 2.61 8.58 18.22
N VAL A 162 2.40 7.29 17.91
CA VAL A 162 2.31 6.23 18.92
C VAL A 162 3.61 6.07 19.71
N ARG A 163 4.76 6.08 19.00
CA ARG A 163 6.08 6.04 19.65
C ARG A 163 6.32 7.25 20.57
N HIS A 164 5.92 8.46 20.14
CA HIS A 164 6.05 9.63 20.97
C HIS A 164 5.14 9.59 22.21
N LEU A 165 3.91 9.06 22.07
CA LEU A 165 3.00 8.87 23.20
C LEU A 165 3.55 7.85 24.21
N GLY A 166 4.03 6.70 23.71
CA GLY A 166 4.69 5.71 24.56
C GLY A 166 5.92 6.29 25.29
N ARG A 167 6.82 6.96 24.54
CA ARG A 167 7.99 7.64 25.14
C ARG A 167 7.59 8.69 26.16
N ALA A 168 6.52 9.46 25.93
CA ALA A 168 6.06 10.46 26.88
C ALA A 168 5.58 9.82 28.18
N ALA A 169 4.95 8.64 28.12
CA ALA A 169 4.56 7.88 29.31
C ALA A 169 5.79 7.36 30.08
N GLU A 170 6.79 6.82 29.38
CA GLU A 170 8.01 6.26 29.99
C GLU A 170 9.03 7.33 30.43
N TYR A 171 8.97 8.55 29.84
CA TYR A 171 9.88 9.64 30.23
C TYR A 171 9.87 9.92 31.72
N ARG A 172 8.76 9.62 32.40
CA ARG A 172 8.63 9.74 33.87
C ARG A 172 9.26 8.57 34.62
N ASP A 173 9.42 7.40 33.98
CA ASP A 173 9.91 6.15 34.61
C ASP A 173 11.42 5.89 34.40
N ASN A 174 12.16 6.87 33.85
CA ASN A 174 13.56 6.74 33.48
C ASN A 174 13.88 5.55 32.54
N GLU A 175 12.89 5.01 31.82
CA GLU A 175 13.11 4.01 30.80
C GLU A 175 13.50 4.68 29.47
N THR A 176 14.35 4.01 28.70
CA THR A 176 14.81 4.58 27.43
C THR A 176 13.76 4.33 26.35
N GLY A 177 13.50 5.33 25.51
CA GLY A 177 12.53 5.18 24.42
C GLY A 177 12.92 4.08 23.39
N LEU A 178 14.09 3.44 23.52
CA LEU A 178 14.51 2.29 22.73
C LEU A 178 13.85 0.99 23.20
N HIS A 179 13.50 0.88 24.48
CA HIS A 179 12.70 -0.22 25.02
C HIS A 179 11.40 -0.41 24.23
N ILE A 180 10.60 0.65 24.09
CA ILE A 180 9.34 0.60 23.33
C ILE A 180 9.55 0.09 21.92
N VAL A 181 10.60 0.57 21.23
CA VAL A 181 10.90 0.18 19.85
C VAL A 181 11.24 -1.30 19.77
N ARG A 182 12.09 -1.80 20.66
CA ARG A 182 12.48 -3.22 20.70
C ARG A 182 11.28 -4.11 21.05
N MET A 183 10.65 -3.85 22.18
CA MET A 183 9.53 -4.64 22.70
C MET A 183 8.40 -4.75 21.69
N SER A 184 8.02 -3.64 21.04
CA SER A 184 6.96 -3.65 20.03
C SER A 184 7.31 -4.48 18.79
N GLN A 185 8.57 -4.46 18.35
CA GLN A 185 9.04 -5.31 17.26
C GLN A 185 9.09 -6.80 17.67
N PHE A 186 9.47 -7.10 18.91
CA PHE A 186 9.42 -8.46 19.43
C PHE A 186 7.99 -8.99 19.46
N ALA A 187 7.05 -8.18 19.96
CA ALA A 187 5.64 -8.54 20.03
C ALA A 187 5.05 -8.81 18.63
N ALA A 188 5.34 -7.95 17.65
CA ALA A 188 4.89 -8.15 16.27
C ALA A 188 5.51 -9.40 15.62
N LEU A 189 6.79 -9.69 15.88
CA LEU A 189 7.48 -10.89 15.40
C LEU A 189 6.88 -12.16 16.01
N LEU A 190 6.60 -12.16 17.31
CA LEU A 190 5.92 -13.27 17.99
C LEU A 190 4.51 -13.50 17.46
N ALA A 191 3.72 -12.44 17.26
CA ALA A 191 2.40 -12.53 16.65
C ALA A 191 2.46 -13.17 15.25
N LYS A 192 3.43 -12.77 14.42
CA LYS A 192 3.68 -13.37 13.10
C LYS A 192 4.02 -14.86 13.22
N SER A 193 4.90 -15.23 14.14
CA SER A 193 5.30 -16.62 14.38
C SER A 193 4.13 -17.49 14.84
N LEU A 194 3.17 -16.90 15.57
CA LEU A 194 1.92 -17.54 16.01
C LEU A 194 0.84 -17.58 14.91
N GLY A 195 1.15 -17.15 13.67
CA GLY A 195 0.26 -17.25 12.53
C GLY A 195 -0.70 -16.06 12.34
N TRP A 196 -0.47 -14.93 13.01
CA TRP A 196 -1.30 -13.74 12.80
C TRP A 196 -1.11 -13.17 11.40
N GLY A 197 -2.16 -12.62 10.83
CA GLY A 197 -2.12 -11.91 9.54
C GLY A 197 -1.25 -10.65 9.60
N SER A 198 -0.81 -10.17 8.44
CA SER A 198 0.07 -8.99 8.35
C SER A 198 -0.56 -7.74 8.98
N ALA A 199 -1.88 -7.54 8.80
CA ALA A 199 -2.60 -6.41 9.37
C ALA A 199 -2.64 -6.47 10.91
N ASP A 200 -2.83 -7.67 11.48
CA ASP A 200 -2.87 -7.84 12.94
C ASP A 200 -1.47 -7.71 13.56
N CYS A 201 -0.43 -8.16 12.85
CA CYS A 201 0.96 -7.94 13.27
C CYS A 201 1.33 -6.45 13.26
N GLU A 202 0.83 -5.69 12.28
CA GLU A 202 0.99 -4.24 12.23
C GLU A 202 0.24 -3.55 13.38
N LEU A 203 -0.99 -3.97 13.67
CA LEU A 203 -1.73 -3.49 14.84
C LEU A 203 -0.99 -3.80 16.15
N MET A 204 -0.39 -5.00 16.29
CA MET A 204 0.43 -5.36 17.44
C MET A 204 1.63 -4.43 17.59
N LEU A 205 2.35 -4.16 16.49
CA LEU A 205 3.49 -3.23 16.47
C LEU A 205 3.11 -1.82 16.94
N LEU A 206 1.91 -1.37 16.55
CA LEU A 206 1.40 -0.04 16.88
C LEU A 206 0.77 0.03 18.28
N ALA A 207 0.16 -1.04 18.77
CA ALA A 207 -0.57 -1.05 20.03
C ALA A 207 0.32 -1.28 21.25
N SER A 208 1.32 -2.17 21.13
CA SER A 208 2.19 -2.54 22.26
C SER A 208 2.96 -1.38 22.91
N PRO A 209 3.38 -0.32 22.19
CA PRO A 209 4.00 0.85 22.83
C PRO A 209 3.15 1.53 23.90
N MET A 210 1.84 1.28 23.92
CA MET A 210 0.90 1.91 24.86
C MET A 210 0.58 1.03 26.09
N HIS A 211 1.26 -0.12 26.28
CA HIS A 211 0.99 -1.03 27.39
C HIS A 211 1.04 -0.33 28.74
N ASP A 212 2.02 0.53 28.93
CA ASP A 212 2.34 1.24 30.15
C ASP A 212 1.89 2.73 30.19
N VAL A 213 1.03 3.16 29.22
CA VAL A 213 0.57 4.56 29.15
C VAL A 213 -0.08 5.05 30.45
N GLY A 214 -0.61 4.15 31.27
CA GLY A 214 -1.23 4.47 32.56
C GLY A 214 -0.25 4.89 33.66
N LYS A 215 1.06 4.65 33.49
CA LYS A 215 2.09 5.16 34.43
C LYS A 215 2.05 6.69 34.57
N ILE A 216 1.48 7.38 33.60
CA ILE A 216 1.26 8.83 33.68
C ILE A 216 0.41 9.25 34.87
N GLY A 217 -0.48 8.37 35.34
CA GLY A 217 -1.35 8.61 36.49
C GLY A 217 -0.77 8.17 37.83
N ILE A 218 0.42 7.55 37.86
CA ILE A 218 1.06 7.10 39.12
C ILE A 218 1.79 8.28 39.78
N PRO A 219 1.62 8.50 41.13
CA PRO A 219 2.36 9.54 41.84
C PRO A 219 3.88 9.36 41.77
N ASP A 220 4.63 10.45 41.65
CA ASP A 220 6.12 10.42 41.54
C ASP A 220 6.77 9.75 42.77
N ALA A 221 6.18 9.90 43.94
CA ALA A 221 6.67 9.25 45.18
C ALA A 221 6.68 7.72 45.10
N VAL A 222 5.83 7.13 44.27
CA VAL A 222 5.76 5.68 44.02
C VAL A 222 6.56 5.32 42.74
N LEU A 223 6.32 6.04 41.65
CA LEU A 223 6.93 5.74 40.36
C LEU A 223 8.45 5.88 40.38
N LEU A 224 8.95 6.93 41.01
CA LEU A 224 10.39 7.27 41.02
C LEU A 224 11.09 6.84 42.33
N LYS A 225 10.46 6.02 43.14
CA LYS A 225 11.04 5.58 44.41
C LYS A 225 12.33 4.79 44.20
N PRO A 226 13.47 5.22 44.76
CA PRO A 226 14.69 4.44 44.69
C PRO A 226 14.59 3.22 45.63
N GLY A 227 14.43 2.03 45.07
CA GLY A 227 14.40 0.77 45.80
C GLY A 227 13.06 0.02 45.69
N LYS A 228 12.83 -0.94 46.59
CA LYS A 228 11.62 -1.76 46.59
C LYS A 228 10.40 -0.96 47.05
N LEU A 229 9.29 -1.12 46.41
CA LEU A 229 7.98 -0.58 46.84
C LEU A 229 7.48 -1.32 48.09
N ALA A 230 6.89 -0.58 49.03
CA ALA A 230 6.12 -1.15 50.14
C ALA A 230 4.82 -1.79 49.59
N PRO A 231 4.18 -2.69 50.34
CA PRO A 231 2.96 -3.36 49.86
C PRO A 231 1.83 -2.42 49.41
N ASP A 232 1.60 -1.33 50.12
CA ASP A 232 0.61 -0.28 49.78
C ASP A 232 1.02 0.51 48.52
N GLU A 233 2.27 0.86 48.39
CA GLU A 233 2.83 1.50 47.21
C GLU A 233 2.73 0.59 45.96
N TRP A 234 2.95 -0.73 46.16
CA TRP A 234 2.77 -1.70 45.09
C TRP A 234 1.33 -1.79 44.59
N GLU A 235 0.34 -1.72 45.52
CA GLU A 235 -1.08 -1.64 45.10
C GLU A 235 -1.35 -0.37 44.27
N VAL A 236 -0.75 0.76 44.62
CA VAL A 236 -0.85 1.99 43.82
C VAL A 236 -0.19 1.78 42.44
N MET A 237 1.01 1.19 42.38
CA MET A 237 1.70 0.92 41.11
C MET A 237 0.86 0.06 40.17
N LYS A 238 0.23 -1.00 40.69
CA LYS A 238 -0.64 -1.89 39.85
C LYS A 238 -1.82 -1.16 39.21
N THR A 239 -2.22 0.00 39.70
CA THR A 239 -3.35 0.75 39.14
C THR A 239 -3.05 1.31 37.74
N HIS A 240 -1.78 1.37 37.29
CA HIS A 240 -1.45 1.88 35.98
C HIS A 240 -2.15 1.10 34.85
N VAL A 241 -2.39 -0.21 35.00
CA VAL A 241 -3.11 -1.01 34.00
C VAL A 241 -4.55 -0.51 33.80
N ASN A 242 -5.25 -0.19 34.89
CA ASN A 242 -6.60 0.35 34.83
C ASN A 242 -6.65 1.81 34.38
N ILE A 243 -5.66 2.62 34.77
CA ILE A 243 -5.52 4.00 34.29
C ILE A 243 -5.27 4.00 32.78
N GLY A 244 -4.35 3.17 32.28
CA GLY A 244 -4.07 3.01 30.86
C GLY A 244 -5.30 2.59 30.07
N ALA A 245 -6.04 1.59 30.56
CA ALA A 245 -7.28 1.14 29.94
C ALA A 245 -8.36 2.24 29.90
N ASN A 246 -8.41 3.13 30.92
CA ASN A 246 -9.33 4.26 30.95
C ASN A 246 -8.92 5.38 29.98
N ILE A 247 -7.62 5.65 29.84
CA ILE A 247 -7.08 6.60 28.82
C ILE A 247 -7.45 6.14 27.42
N LEU A 248 -7.35 4.84 27.14
CA LEU A 248 -7.59 4.22 25.82
C LEU A 248 -9.07 3.86 25.57
N LYS A 249 -9.99 4.25 26.49
CA LYS A 249 -11.41 3.93 26.41
C LYS A 249 -12.15 4.77 25.37
N ASN A 250 -13.29 4.26 24.91
CA ASN A 250 -14.23 4.95 24.01
C ASN A 250 -13.68 5.32 22.63
N SER A 251 -12.98 4.39 22.02
CA SER A 251 -12.51 4.55 20.62
C SER A 251 -13.02 3.43 19.73
N ASP A 252 -13.49 3.80 18.54
CA ASP A 252 -13.87 2.86 17.49
C ASP A 252 -12.64 2.33 16.70
N SER A 253 -11.45 2.80 17.04
CA SER A 253 -10.19 2.37 16.42
C SER A 253 -9.77 0.98 16.90
N ASP A 254 -9.53 0.06 15.96
CA ASP A 254 -8.96 -1.28 16.24
C ASP A 254 -7.64 -1.17 17.00
N LEU A 255 -6.81 -0.19 16.65
CA LEU A 255 -5.55 0.10 17.31
C LEU A 255 -5.74 0.39 18.80
N LEU A 256 -6.64 1.30 19.15
CA LEU A 256 -6.85 1.69 20.55
C LEU A 256 -7.60 0.61 21.34
N ARG A 257 -8.45 -0.19 20.68
CA ARG A 257 -9.05 -1.39 21.30
C ARG A 257 -7.99 -2.42 21.67
N LEU A 258 -7.06 -2.72 20.74
CA LEU A 258 -5.97 -3.65 21.00
C LEU A 258 -5.02 -3.12 22.08
N ALA A 259 -4.65 -1.84 22.04
CA ALA A 259 -3.81 -1.20 23.04
C ALA A 259 -4.45 -1.26 24.45
N ARG A 260 -5.77 -1.05 24.53
CA ARG A 260 -6.51 -1.19 25.80
C ARG A 260 -6.48 -2.63 26.33
N ILE A 261 -6.65 -3.63 25.45
CA ILE A 261 -6.54 -5.04 25.81
C ILE A 261 -5.15 -5.33 26.37
N ILE A 262 -4.11 -4.89 25.68
CA ILE A 262 -2.72 -5.06 26.09
C ILE A 262 -2.48 -4.40 27.46
N ALA A 263 -2.87 -3.14 27.62
CA ALA A 263 -2.71 -2.42 28.90
C ALA A 263 -3.36 -3.15 30.07
N LEU A 264 -4.52 -3.79 29.86
CA LEU A 264 -5.23 -4.54 30.92
C LEU A 264 -4.67 -5.94 31.19
N SER A 265 -3.85 -6.51 30.29
CA SER A 265 -3.54 -7.94 30.37
C SER A 265 -2.04 -8.29 30.31
N HIS A 266 -1.16 -7.33 30.07
CA HIS A 266 0.29 -7.62 29.94
C HIS A 266 0.96 -8.02 31.27
N HIS A 267 0.32 -7.77 32.40
CA HIS A 267 0.76 -8.21 33.73
C HIS A 267 -0.04 -9.40 34.29
N GLU A 268 -0.99 -9.93 33.53
CA GLU A 268 -1.59 -11.21 33.87
C GLU A 268 -0.58 -12.33 33.69
N LYS A 269 -0.66 -13.36 34.52
CA LYS A 269 0.22 -14.52 34.47
C LYS A 269 -0.56 -15.78 34.15
N TRP A 270 0.05 -16.68 33.43
CA TRP A 270 -0.59 -17.92 32.99
C TRP A 270 -1.25 -18.72 34.11
N ASP A 271 -0.60 -18.72 35.32
CA ASP A 271 -1.08 -19.40 36.50
C ASP A 271 -2.21 -18.65 37.30
N GLY A 272 -2.61 -17.46 36.86
CA GLY A 272 -3.62 -16.63 37.52
C GLY A 272 -3.08 -15.78 38.68
N SER A 273 -1.78 -15.81 38.94
CA SER A 273 -1.16 -14.99 40.01
C SER A 273 -0.89 -13.54 39.60
N GLY A 274 -1.20 -13.20 38.33
CA GLY A 274 -1.06 -11.86 37.78
C GLY A 274 -2.10 -10.85 38.24
N TYR A 275 -2.14 -9.69 37.62
CA TYR A 275 -3.09 -8.61 37.91
C TYR A 275 -3.49 -7.88 36.63
N PRO A 276 -4.61 -7.12 36.56
CA PRO A 276 -5.51 -6.74 37.67
C PRO A 276 -6.67 -7.70 37.87
N ASN A 277 -6.98 -8.59 36.93
CA ASN A 277 -8.20 -9.40 36.92
C ASN A 277 -7.95 -10.85 37.34
N HIS A 278 -6.71 -11.24 37.57
CA HIS A 278 -6.30 -12.61 37.93
C HIS A 278 -6.75 -13.65 36.88
N LEU A 279 -6.67 -13.29 35.61
CA LEU A 279 -6.97 -14.18 34.52
C LEU A 279 -5.92 -15.29 34.44
N ALA A 280 -6.36 -16.53 34.12
CA ALA A 280 -5.48 -17.67 34.02
C ALA A 280 -5.59 -18.34 32.63
N GLY A 281 -4.50 -18.90 32.14
CA GLY A 281 -4.46 -19.65 30.90
C GLY A 281 -4.98 -18.86 29.71
N GLU A 282 -5.82 -19.51 28.91
CA GLU A 282 -6.40 -18.93 27.69
C GLU A 282 -7.42 -17.80 27.95
N ALA A 283 -7.86 -17.60 29.18
CA ALA A 283 -8.69 -16.45 29.53
C ALA A 283 -7.91 -15.12 29.39
N ILE A 284 -6.58 -15.16 29.44
CA ILE A 284 -5.73 -14.01 29.14
C ILE A 284 -5.76 -13.76 27.63
N PRO A 285 -6.09 -12.55 27.15
CA PRO A 285 -6.04 -12.25 25.73
C PRO A 285 -4.66 -12.53 25.13
N MET A 286 -4.59 -13.16 23.94
CA MET A 286 -3.32 -13.54 23.29
C MET A 286 -2.36 -12.36 23.16
N ALA A 287 -2.87 -11.17 22.85
CA ALA A 287 -2.04 -9.95 22.77
C ALA A 287 -1.33 -9.62 24.11
N GLY A 288 -1.99 -9.81 25.24
CA GLY A 288 -1.38 -9.65 26.56
C GLY A 288 -0.31 -10.69 26.82
N ARG A 289 -0.58 -11.97 26.47
CA ARG A 289 0.40 -13.08 26.63
C ARG A 289 1.67 -12.83 25.81
N ILE A 290 1.53 -12.33 24.58
CA ILE A 290 2.66 -11.98 23.68
C ILE A 290 3.46 -10.82 24.27
N VAL A 291 2.78 -9.73 24.69
CA VAL A 291 3.46 -8.54 25.22
C VAL A 291 4.15 -8.84 26.52
N ALA A 292 3.58 -9.68 27.40
CA ALA A 292 4.23 -10.10 28.65
C ALA A 292 5.61 -10.76 28.41
N VAL A 293 5.74 -11.61 27.41
CA VAL A 293 7.03 -12.23 27.04
C VAL A 293 7.99 -11.20 26.46
N ALA A 294 7.51 -10.35 25.55
CA ALA A 294 8.35 -9.35 24.87
C ALA A 294 8.86 -8.28 25.86
N ASP A 295 8.02 -7.80 26.74
CA ASP A 295 8.34 -6.81 27.75
C ASP A 295 9.33 -7.34 28.78
N VAL A 296 9.07 -8.50 29.38
CA VAL A 296 9.95 -9.11 30.37
C VAL A 296 11.31 -9.43 29.78
N PHE A 297 11.39 -9.95 28.53
CA PHE A 297 12.66 -10.23 27.91
C PHE A 297 13.48 -8.95 27.69
N ASP A 298 12.87 -7.88 27.18
CA ASP A 298 13.58 -6.60 26.98
C ASP A 298 14.00 -6.01 28.33
N ALA A 299 13.13 -6.04 29.34
CA ALA A 299 13.42 -5.55 30.68
C ALA A 299 14.53 -6.31 31.40
N LEU A 300 14.69 -7.62 31.14
CA LEU A 300 15.79 -8.43 31.70
C LEU A 300 17.12 -8.15 31.01
N THR A 301 17.09 -7.94 29.68
CA THR A 301 18.31 -7.77 28.85
C THR A 301 18.75 -6.32 28.67
N SER A 302 17.99 -5.35 29.20
CA SER A 302 18.31 -3.92 29.20
C SER A 302 18.98 -3.49 30.50
N CYS A 303 19.92 -2.55 30.42
CA CYS A 303 20.56 -1.96 31.57
C CYS A 303 19.61 -0.93 32.21
N ARG A 304 19.39 -1.00 33.52
CA ARG A 304 18.58 -0.03 34.28
C ARG A 304 19.44 0.60 35.38
N PRO A 305 19.15 1.82 35.85
CA PRO A 305 19.99 2.52 36.83
C PRO A 305 20.30 1.70 38.09
N TYR A 306 19.42 0.77 38.45
CA TYR A 306 19.52 -0.03 39.67
C TYR A 306 19.71 -1.53 39.44
N LYS A 307 19.83 -1.99 38.14
CA LYS A 307 19.92 -3.40 37.79
C LYS A 307 20.81 -3.63 36.58
N LYS A 308 21.84 -4.48 36.74
CA LYS A 308 22.64 -4.94 35.59
C LYS A 308 21.78 -5.79 34.66
N ALA A 309 22.00 -5.63 33.35
CA ALA A 309 21.37 -6.49 32.35
C ALA A 309 21.77 -7.96 32.57
N TRP A 310 20.81 -8.84 32.39
CA TRP A 310 21.11 -10.29 32.35
C TRP A 310 21.76 -10.64 31.00
N SER A 311 22.45 -11.80 30.97
CA SER A 311 22.86 -12.38 29.68
C SER A 311 21.58 -12.74 28.88
N VAL A 312 21.72 -12.76 27.55
CA VAL A 312 20.64 -13.20 26.68
C VAL A 312 20.23 -14.64 26.99
N GLU A 313 21.22 -15.48 27.27
CA GLU A 313 21.06 -16.89 27.59
C GLU A 313 20.25 -17.07 28.88
N ASP A 314 20.55 -16.31 29.93
CA ASP A 314 19.83 -16.37 31.21
C ASP A 314 18.40 -15.87 31.06
N ALA A 315 18.19 -14.76 30.31
CA ALA A 315 16.86 -14.23 30.07
C ALA A 315 16.00 -15.18 29.20
N ALA A 316 16.57 -15.79 28.18
CA ALA A 316 15.87 -16.79 27.35
C ALA A 316 15.57 -18.08 28.16
N ALA A 317 16.49 -18.51 29.02
CA ALA A 317 16.25 -19.61 29.94
C ALA A 317 15.10 -19.29 30.92
N TYR A 318 15.09 -18.09 31.48
CA TYR A 318 14.01 -17.65 32.37
C TYR A 318 12.62 -17.70 31.66
N ILE A 319 12.51 -17.18 30.44
CA ILE A 319 11.24 -17.27 29.67
C ILE A 319 10.80 -18.72 29.50
N ARG A 320 11.73 -19.62 29.13
CA ARG A 320 11.45 -21.05 28.99
C ARG A 320 11.03 -21.71 30.30
N ASP A 321 11.75 -21.45 31.37
CA ASP A 321 11.56 -22.11 32.66
C ASP A 321 10.33 -21.61 33.40
N GLN A 322 9.84 -20.41 33.07
CA GLN A 322 8.59 -19.82 33.54
C GLN A 322 7.37 -20.11 32.64
N ALA A 323 7.50 -20.97 31.63
CA ALA A 323 6.37 -21.48 30.86
C ALA A 323 5.41 -22.25 31.80
N ASN A 324 4.10 -22.11 31.58
CA ASN A 324 3.01 -22.63 32.43
C ASN A 324 2.86 -21.96 33.82
N SER A 325 3.73 -21.04 34.20
CA SER A 325 3.55 -20.24 35.43
C SER A 325 3.36 -18.76 35.10
N HIS A 326 4.40 -18.08 34.71
CA HIS A 326 4.32 -16.67 34.28
C HIS A 326 3.80 -16.55 32.83
N PHE A 327 4.36 -17.35 31.92
CA PHE A 327 4.14 -17.22 30.51
C PHE A 327 3.31 -18.38 29.92
N ASP A 328 2.56 -18.03 28.89
CA ASP A 328 1.91 -19.00 28.02
C ASP A 328 2.97 -19.92 27.40
N PRO A 329 2.84 -21.25 27.54
CA PRO A 329 3.83 -22.21 27.02
C PRO A 329 3.98 -22.16 25.50
N GLU A 330 2.90 -21.88 24.75
CA GLU A 330 2.95 -21.74 23.29
C GLU A 330 3.73 -20.48 22.88
N VAL A 331 3.44 -19.33 23.53
CA VAL A 331 4.18 -18.07 23.27
C VAL A 331 5.66 -18.22 23.66
N ALA A 332 5.95 -18.86 24.80
CA ALA A 332 7.33 -19.12 25.23
C ALA A 332 8.08 -20.03 24.23
N ALA A 333 7.42 -21.06 23.67
CA ALA A 333 8.02 -21.92 22.67
C ALA A 333 8.29 -21.17 21.34
N HIS A 334 7.37 -20.31 20.92
CA HIS A 334 7.55 -19.46 19.75
C HIS A 334 8.64 -18.40 19.94
N PHE A 335 8.76 -17.85 21.16
CA PHE A 335 9.87 -16.96 21.52
C PHE A 335 11.22 -17.64 21.34
N GLN A 336 11.39 -18.88 21.81
CA GLN A 336 12.65 -19.62 21.62
C GLN A 336 12.98 -19.85 20.14
N LYS A 337 11.98 -20.10 19.30
CA LYS A 337 12.18 -20.25 17.85
C LYS A 337 12.59 -18.93 17.18
N CYS A 338 12.03 -17.80 17.62
CA CYS A 338 12.28 -16.47 17.06
C CYS A 338 13.52 -15.78 17.70
N LEU A 339 14.21 -16.43 18.64
CA LEU A 339 15.31 -15.78 19.36
C LEU A 339 16.40 -15.17 18.44
N PRO A 340 16.83 -15.82 17.34
CA PRO A 340 17.79 -15.20 16.43
C PRO A 340 17.34 -13.87 15.84
N GLU A 341 16.06 -13.79 15.39
CA GLU A 341 15.48 -12.57 14.83
C GLU A 341 15.27 -11.49 15.90
N ILE A 342 14.89 -11.90 17.12
CA ILE A 342 14.77 -11.01 18.29
C ILE A 342 16.12 -10.37 18.59
N LEU A 343 17.20 -11.14 18.57
CA LEU A 343 18.55 -10.64 18.78
C LEU A 343 18.99 -9.67 17.67
N ALA A 344 18.68 -9.97 16.43
CA ALA A 344 18.94 -9.05 15.31
C ALA A 344 18.18 -7.71 15.44
N ILE A 345 16.95 -7.73 15.98
CA ILE A 345 16.21 -6.50 16.31
C ILE A 345 16.92 -5.76 17.45
N ARG A 346 17.32 -6.46 18.50
CA ARG A 346 18.01 -5.88 19.65
C ARG A 346 19.31 -5.19 19.27
N GLU A 347 20.13 -5.83 18.44
CA GLU A 347 21.41 -5.28 17.96
C GLU A 347 21.23 -3.98 17.16
N ARG A 348 20.15 -3.86 16.38
CA ARG A 348 19.83 -2.64 15.62
C ARG A 348 19.41 -1.46 16.51
N HIS A 349 19.02 -1.73 17.75
CA HIS A 349 18.49 -0.75 18.70
C HIS A 349 19.22 -0.82 20.04
N LEU A 350 20.55 -1.03 20.03
CA LEU A 350 21.38 -0.95 21.22
C LEU A 350 21.37 0.47 21.80
N GLU A 351 21.36 0.52 23.13
CA GLU A 351 21.60 1.77 23.83
C GLU A 351 23.07 2.16 23.71
N PRO A 352 23.37 3.46 23.51
CA PRO A 352 24.74 3.95 23.37
C PRO A 352 25.55 3.82 24.68
#